data_978c8dd55bbb596e2e4dcb066589c551
#
_entry.id   978c8dd55bbb596e2e4dcb066589c551
#
_cell.length_a   1.000
_cell.length_b   1.000
_cell.length_c   1.000
_cell.angle_alpha   90.00
_cell.angle_beta   90.00
_cell.angle_gamma   90.00
#
_symmetry.space_group_name_H-M   'P 1'
#
loop_
_entity.id
_entity.type
_entity.pdbx_description
1 polymer ?
#
loop_
_entity_poly.entity_id
_entity_poly.type
_entity_poly.pdbx_seq_one_letter_code
_entity_poly.pdbx_strand_id
1 'polypeptide(L)'
;GQVEMKDGKLDLPAIRAAMKPNTRMVAVQRSRGYSTRPSLMPEDVEPLARMLHEEFPNACLMVDNCYGEFVCEKEPSEYGADLCVGSLIKNPGGGLAPTGGYIVGREDLIRRISFRLTAPGIGREEGSYAASYRPYYQGLFMAPHTAVQAVKTSILAAAVFEELGMRSSPTP
;
A
#
# COMPACT_ATOMS: atom_id res chain seq x y z
N GLY A 1 4.62 12.38 -14.16
CA GLY A 1 3.83 13.50 -13.66
C GLY A 1 3.19 13.15 -12.33
N GLN A 2 2.67 14.14 -11.64
CA GLN A 2 1.91 14.01 -10.42
C GLN A 2 0.53 14.63 -10.64
N VAL A 3 -0.50 14.03 -10.06
CA VAL A 3 -1.87 14.54 -10.06
C VAL A 3 -2.29 14.65 -8.61
N GLU A 4 -2.74 15.85 -8.24
CA GLU A 4 -3.22 16.11 -6.88
C GLU A 4 -4.61 15.50 -6.67
N MET A 5 -4.91 15.13 -5.45
CA MET A 5 -6.25 14.71 -5.06
C MET A 5 -7.21 15.91 -5.06
N LYS A 6 -8.46 15.65 -5.40
CA LYS A 6 -9.53 16.64 -5.34
C LYS A 6 -10.57 16.24 -4.30
N ASP A 7 -10.86 17.13 -3.38
CA ASP A 7 -11.83 16.91 -2.30
C ASP A 7 -11.57 15.59 -1.51
N GLY A 8 -10.28 15.29 -1.28
CA GLY A 8 -9.85 14.08 -0.57
C GLY A 8 -9.97 12.78 -1.36
N LYS A 9 -10.26 12.83 -2.67
CA LYS A 9 -10.42 11.66 -3.55
C LYS A 9 -9.48 11.73 -4.76
N LEU A 10 -9.30 10.61 -5.43
CA LEU A 10 -8.56 10.53 -6.68
C LEU A 10 -9.32 11.28 -7.78
N ASP A 11 -8.68 12.27 -8.41
CA ASP A 11 -9.27 13.04 -9.53
C ASP A 11 -9.10 12.26 -10.83
N LEU A 12 -10.07 11.36 -11.13
CA LEU A 12 -10.03 10.51 -12.32
C LEU A 12 -9.95 11.31 -13.63
N PRO A 13 -10.72 12.40 -13.82
CA PRO A 13 -10.57 13.25 -15.00
C PRO A 13 -9.15 13.80 -15.18
N ALA A 14 -8.54 14.30 -14.11
CA ALA A 14 -7.18 14.82 -14.16
C ALA A 14 -6.14 13.71 -14.39
N ILE A 15 -6.31 12.54 -13.77
CA ILE A 15 -5.46 11.37 -14.02
C ILE A 15 -5.54 10.96 -15.48
N ARG A 16 -6.77 10.82 -16.04
CA ARG A 16 -6.97 10.48 -17.45
C ARG A 16 -6.27 11.48 -18.39
N ALA A 17 -6.39 12.78 -18.12
CA ALA A 17 -5.76 13.82 -18.90
C ALA A 17 -4.22 13.80 -18.81
N ALA A 18 -3.66 13.32 -17.70
CA ALA A 18 -2.22 13.19 -17.48
C ALA A 18 -1.60 11.96 -18.13
N MET A 19 -2.42 10.97 -18.55
CA MET A 19 -1.94 9.76 -19.21
C MET A 19 -1.31 10.07 -20.57
N LYS A 20 -0.21 9.37 -20.86
CA LYS A 20 0.53 9.50 -22.13
C LYS A 20 0.63 8.14 -22.79
N PRO A 21 0.87 8.05 -24.13
CA PRO A 21 1.00 6.76 -24.83
C PRO A 21 2.09 5.84 -24.26
N ASN A 22 3.09 6.41 -23.60
CA ASN A 22 4.18 5.68 -22.96
C ASN A 22 4.01 5.51 -21.44
N THR A 23 2.89 5.89 -20.85
CA THR A 23 2.62 5.62 -19.43
C THR A 23 2.46 4.12 -19.24
N ARG A 24 3.22 3.55 -18.29
CA ARG A 24 3.22 2.11 -17.99
C ARG A 24 2.76 1.80 -16.57
N MET A 25 2.71 2.80 -15.73
CA MET A 25 2.31 2.64 -14.34
C MET A 25 1.66 3.91 -13.82
N VAL A 26 0.59 3.74 -13.05
CA VAL A 26 0.03 4.75 -12.15
C VAL A 26 0.28 4.26 -10.73
N ALA A 27 0.92 5.09 -9.93
CA ALA A 27 1.22 4.79 -8.53
C ALA A 27 0.31 5.61 -7.61
N VAL A 28 -0.28 4.96 -6.62
CA VAL A 28 -1.13 5.56 -5.60
C VAL A 28 -0.58 5.24 -4.23
N GLN A 29 -0.37 6.26 -3.40
CA GLN A 29 -0.05 6.09 -1.98
C GLN A 29 -1.34 6.21 -1.16
N ARG A 30 -1.72 5.14 -0.45
CA ARG A 30 -2.92 5.14 0.42
C ARG A 30 -2.74 6.03 1.63
N SER A 31 -1.64 5.88 2.33
CA SER A 31 -1.38 6.64 3.55
C SER A 31 -1.29 8.13 3.27
N ARG A 32 -1.78 8.94 4.19
CA ARG A 32 -1.66 10.42 4.10
C ARG A 32 -0.23 10.93 4.30
N GLY A 33 0.65 10.08 4.83
CA GLY A 33 1.99 10.51 5.23
C GLY A 33 1.92 11.65 6.25
N TYR A 34 2.69 12.70 6.03
CA TYR A 34 2.69 13.92 6.85
C TYR A 34 1.70 15.00 6.37
N SER A 35 0.88 14.69 5.35
CA SER A 35 -0.11 15.64 4.84
C SER A 35 -1.39 15.64 5.70
N THR A 36 -2.25 16.64 5.47
CA THR A 36 -3.55 16.76 6.14
C THR A 36 -4.69 16.11 5.35
N ARG A 37 -4.40 15.55 4.17
CA ARG A 37 -5.40 14.86 3.35
C ARG A 37 -5.92 13.60 4.06
N PRO A 38 -7.11 13.09 3.76
CA PRO A 38 -7.54 11.79 4.24
C PRO A 38 -6.65 10.67 3.67
N SER A 39 -6.54 9.56 4.40
CA SER A 39 -6.03 8.30 3.84
C SER A 39 -7.06 7.71 2.89
N LEU A 40 -6.59 6.99 1.87
CA LEU A 40 -7.48 6.29 0.96
C LEU A 40 -7.83 4.91 1.54
N MET A 41 -9.12 4.58 1.50
CA MET A 41 -9.60 3.24 1.79
C MET A 41 -9.28 2.30 0.61
N PRO A 42 -9.22 0.97 0.82
CA PRO A 42 -8.95 0.04 -0.29
C PRO A 42 -9.91 0.20 -1.48
N GLU A 43 -11.20 0.41 -1.20
CA GLU A 43 -12.25 0.60 -2.21
C GLU A 43 -12.11 1.90 -3.02
N ASP A 44 -11.44 2.92 -2.49
CA ASP A 44 -11.22 4.19 -3.20
C ASP A 44 -10.39 4.02 -4.48
N VAL A 45 -9.65 2.93 -4.61
CA VAL A 45 -8.84 2.66 -5.80
C VAL A 45 -9.62 1.98 -6.92
N GLU A 46 -10.78 1.37 -6.64
CA GLU A 46 -11.56 0.59 -7.62
C GLU A 46 -11.95 1.40 -8.87
N PRO A 47 -12.47 2.63 -8.74
CA PRO A 47 -12.81 3.43 -9.92
C PRO A 47 -11.58 3.73 -10.81
N LEU A 48 -10.42 3.94 -10.21
CA LEU A 48 -9.17 4.13 -10.95
C LEU A 48 -8.71 2.84 -11.63
N ALA A 49 -8.77 1.71 -10.93
CA ALA A 49 -8.42 0.40 -11.48
C ALA A 49 -9.27 0.09 -12.72
N ARG A 50 -10.59 0.27 -12.62
CA ARG A 50 -11.53 0.08 -13.73
C ARG A 50 -11.19 0.98 -14.92
N MET A 51 -11.00 2.27 -14.70
CA MET A 51 -10.62 3.21 -15.75
C MET A 51 -9.31 2.81 -16.46
N LEU A 52 -8.29 2.39 -15.68
CA LEU A 52 -7.02 1.98 -16.27
C LEU A 52 -7.15 0.70 -17.08
N HIS A 53 -7.83 -0.31 -16.57
CA HIS A 53 -8.00 -1.58 -17.27
C HIS A 53 -8.83 -1.45 -18.57
N GLU A 54 -9.82 -0.58 -18.58
CA GLU A 54 -10.68 -0.35 -19.77
C GLU A 54 -10.00 0.56 -20.81
N GLU A 55 -9.40 1.67 -20.38
CA GLU A 55 -8.93 2.71 -21.29
C GLU A 55 -7.40 2.66 -21.55
N PHE A 56 -6.62 2.11 -20.61
CA PHE A 56 -5.16 2.11 -20.67
C PHE A 56 -4.55 0.72 -20.35
N PRO A 57 -4.89 -0.33 -21.12
CA PRO A 57 -4.54 -1.71 -20.78
C PRO A 57 -3.03 -2.00 -20.71
N ASN A 58 -2.19 -1.08 -21.19
CA ASN A 58 -0.73 -1.16 -21.12
C ASN A 58 -0.14 -0.51 -19.85
N ALA A 59 -0.98 0.09 -19.01
CA ALA A 59 -0.56 0.69 -17.75
C ALA A 59 -1.06 -0.17 -16.58
N CYS A 60 -0.23 -0.38 -15.56
CA CYS A 60 -0.62 -1.08 -14.34
C CYS A 60 -0.89 -0.09 -13.22
N LEU A 61 -1.79 -0.46 -12.30
CA LEU A 61 -2.04 0.24 -11.06
C LEU A 61 -1.19 -0.37 -9.94
N MET A 62 -0.28 0.42 -9.39
CA MET A 62 0.49 0.08 -8.20
C MET A 62 0.01 0.89 -7.00
N VAL A 63 -0.27 0.22 -5.90
CA VAL A 63 -0.70 0.86 -4.65
C VAL A 63 0.36 0.67 -3.58
N ASP A 64 0.91 1.77 -3.05
CA ASP A 64 1.65 1.77 -1.81
C ASP A 64 0.66 1.62 -0.65
N ASN A 65 0.67 0.43 -0.06
CA ASN A 65 -0.27 0.00 0.97
C ASN A 65 0.26 0.21 2.39
N CYS A 66 1.43 0.82 2.55
CA CYS A 66 2.04 1.05 3.86
C CYS A 66 1.06 1.63 4.88
N TYR A 67 1.02 1.02 6.06
CA TYR A 67 0.11 1.28 7.19
C TYR A 67 -1.35 0.89 6.95
N GLY A 68 -1.70 0.35 5.78
CA GLY A 68 -3.05 -0.10 5.46
C GLY A 68 -3.27 -1.60 5.64
N GLU A 69 -2.19 -2.37 5.66
CA GLU A 69 -2.24 -3.83 5.72
C GLU A 69 -2.90 -4.31 7.03
N PHE A 70 -3.81 -5.26 6.93
CA PHE A 70 -4.56 -5.86 8.04
C PHE A 70 -5.48 -4.89 8.81
N VAL A 71 -5.73 -3.70 8.27
CA VAL A 71 -6.64 -2.70 8.89
C VAL A 71 -8.07 -2.87 8.37
N CYS A 72 -8.23 -3.27 7.13
CA CYS A 72 -9.51 -3.51 6.48
C CYS A 72 -9.71 -5.01 6.19
N GLU A 73 -10.95 -5.39 5.93
CA GLU A 73 -11.30 -6.77 5.58
C GLU A 73 -10.71 -7.19 4.22
N LYS A 74 -10.64 -6.23 3.28
CA LYS A 74 -10.10 -6.43 1.95
C LYS A 74 -8.92 -5.51 1.69
N GLU A 75 -8.01 -5.98 0.86
CA GLU A 75 -6.82 -5.25 0.44
C GLU A 75 -7.01 -4.63 -0.96
N PRO A 76 -6.21 -3.64 -1.37
CA PRO A 76 -6.37 -2.97 -2.66
C PRO A 76 -6.33 -3.90 -3.88
N SER A 77 -5.66 -5.06 -3.78
CA SER A 77 -5.65 -6.07 -4.85
C SER A 77 -7.03 -6.65 -5.14
N GLU A 78 -7.92 -6.70 -4.15
CA GLU A 78 -9.30 -7.18 -4.30
C GLU A 78 -10.20 -6.10 -4.95
N TYR A 79 -9.72 -4.88 -5.02
CA TYR A 79 -10.35 -3.75 -5.70
C TYR A 79 -9.66 -3.38 -7.03
N GLY A 80 -8.87 -4.32 -7.58
CA GLY A 80 -8.30 -4.20 -8.91
C GLY A 80 -6.91 -3.58 -8.99
N ALA A 81 -6.20 -3.34 -7.88
CA ALA A 81 -4.79 -2.98 -7.94
C ALA A 81 -3.98 -4.13 -8.54
N ASP A 82 -3.18 -3.83 -9.58
CA ASP A 82 -2.31 -4.82 -10.22
C ASP A 82 -1.12 -5.22 -9.35
N LEU A 83 -0.63 -4.27 -8.57
CA LEU A 83 0.46 -4.44 -7.61
C LEU A 83 0.13 -3.73 -6.30
N CYS A 84 0.36 -4.39 -5.17
CA CYS A 84 0.44 -3.79 -3.85
C CYS A 84 1.87 -3.89 -3.34
N VAL A 85 2.40 -2.78 -2.85
CA VAL A 85 3.75 -2.70 -2.31
C VAL A 85 3.72 -2.13 -0.90
N GLY A 86 4.67 -2.53 -0.08
CA GLY A 86 4.77 -2.01 1.26
C GLY A 86 6.06 -2.40 1.95
N SER A 87 6.18 -1.98 3.19
CA SER A 87 7.37 -2.19 4.01
C SER A 87 7.13 -3.27 5.06
N LEU A 88 8.08 -4.22 5.16
CA LEU A 88 8.05 -5.26 6.18
C LEU A 88 8.41 -4.74 7.59
N ILE A 89 8.99 -3.54 7.71
CA ILE A 89 9.23 -2.92 9.03
C ILE A 89 7.97 -2.24 9.62
N LYS A 90 6.85 -2.30 8.89
CA LYS A 90 5.54 -1.76 9.29
C LYS A 90 4.58 -2.90 9.61
N ASN A 91 3.28 -2.73 9.33
CA ASN A 91 2.25 -3.70 9.70
C ASN A 91 2.61 -5.16 9.36
N PRO A 92 3.05 -5.51 8.13
CA PRO A 92 3.29 -6.91 7.79
C PRO A 92 4.42 -7.58 8.59
N GLY A 93 5.31 -6.80 9.15
CA GLY A 93 6.41 -7.32 9.96
C GLY A 93 6.06 -7.57 11.42
N GLY A 94 4.86 -7.17 11.88
CA GLY A 94 4.36 -7.42 13.24
C GLY A 94 5.29 -6.93 14.36
N GLY A 95 6.17 -5.96 14.08
CA GLY A 95 7.18 -5.46 15.00
C GLY A 95 8.43 -6.33 15.09
N LEU A 96 8.55 -7.41 14.31
CA LEU A 96 9.66 -8.37 14.40
C LEU A 96 10.56 -8.39 13.16
N ALA A 97 10.06 -8.03 11.99
CA ALA A 97 10.86 -8.00 10.78
C ALA A 97 11.88 -6.85 10.83
N PRO A 98 13.18 -7.13 10.68
CA PRO A 98 14.23 -6.13 10.88
C PRO A 98 14.38 -5.15 9.71
N THR A 99 13.93 -5.51 8.51
CA THR A 99 14.11 -4.73 7.28
C THR A 99 13.18 -5.26 6.18
N GLY A 100 13.28 -4.70 4.98
CA GLY A 100 12.70 -5.24 3.77
C GLY A 100 11.38 -4.61 3.38
N GLY A 101 10.94 -5.01 2.20
CA GLY A 101 9.67 -4.67 1.61
C GLY A 101 9.03 -5.87 0.95
N TYR A 102 7.78 -5.73 0.53
CA TYR A 102 7.07 -6.74 -0.23
C TYR A 102 6.45 -6.13 -1.49
N ILE A 103 6.28 -6.96 -2.48
CA ILE A 103 5.47 -6.67 -3.67
C ILE A 103 4.59 -7.89 -3.91
N VAL A 104 3.29 -7.70 -3.97
CA VAL A 104 2.30 -8.74 -4.31
C VAL A 104 1.38 -8.24 -5.42
N GLY A 105 0.81 -9.13 -6.20
CA GLY A 105 -0.13 -8.78 -7.27
C GLY A 105 -0.08 -9.74 -8.45
N ARG A 106 -0.35 -9.24 -9.64
CA ARG A 106 -0.43 -10.02 -10.87
C ARG A 106 0.84 -10.82 -11.14
N GLU A 107 0.66 -12.10 -11.43
CA GLU A 107 1.76 -13.06 -11.61
C GLU A 107 2.76 -12.65 -12.68
N ASP A 108 2.27 -12.16 -13.82
CA ASP A 108 3.12 -11.72 -14.94
C ASP A 108 4.06 -10.57 -14.55
N LEU A 109 3.56 -9.63 -13.74
CA LEU A 109 4.35 -8.51 -13.22
C LEU A 109 5.34 -8.98 -12.14
N ILE A 110 4.89 -9.80 -11.18
CA ILE A 110 5.75 -10.35 -10.13
C ILE A 110 6.89 -11.18 -10.74
N ARG A 111 6.60 -12.01 -11.75
CA ARG A 111 7.64 -12.76 -12.46
C ARG A 111 8.70 -11.85 -13.07
N ARG A 112 8.30 -10.77 -13.73
CA ARG A 112 9.24 -9.79 -14.33
C ARG A 112 10.06 -9.05 -13.27
N ILE A 113 9.42 -8.63 -12.18
CA ILE A 113 10.06 -7.91 -11.06
C ILE A 113 11.10 -8.83 -10.38
N SER A 114 10.81 -10.12 -10.23
CA SER A 114 11.70 -11.07 -9.55
C SER A 114 13.10 -11.14 -10.15
N PHE A 115 13.25 -10.88 -11.44
CA PHE A 115 14.57 -10.81 -12.10
C PHE A 115 15.43 -9.60 -11.68
N ARG A 116 14.85 -8.69 -10.88
CA ARG A 116 15.55 -7.55 -10.28
C ARG A 116 15.79 -7.69 -8.78
N LEU A 117 15.37 -8.83 -8.21
CA LEU A 117 15.40 -9.02 -6.74
C LEU A 117 16.82 -9.11 -6.20
N THR A 118 17.70 -9.81 -6.90
CA THR A 118 19.10 -10.03 -6.53
C THR A 118 20.02 -9.57 -7.67
N ALA A 119 20.66 -10.50 -8.37
CA ALA A 119 21.46 -10.22 -9.56
C ALA A 119 20.65 -10.45 -10.84
N PRO A 120 20.98 -9.75 -11.96
CA PRO A 120 20.28 -9.95 -13.22
C PRO A 120 20.27 -11.42 -13.66
N GLY A 121 19.07 -11.94 -13.96
CA GLY A 121 18.85 -13.30 -14.45
C GLY A 121 18.71 -14.39 -13.39
N ILE A 122 19.00 -14.13 -12.12
CA ILE A 122 18.87 -15.13 -11.02
C ILE A 122 17.41 -15.26 -10.55
N GLY A 123 16.65 -14.15 -10.59
CA GLY A 123 15.26 -14.17 -10.14
C GLY A 123 15.15 -14.37 -8.64
N ARG A 124 14.30 -15.34 -8.21
CA ARG A 124 13.96 -15.61 -6.80
C ARG A 124 14.76 -16.77 -6.19
N GLU A 125 15.54 -17.45 -6.94
CA GLU A 125 16.15 -18.75 -6.54
C GLU A 125 17.05 -18.61 -5.31
N GLU A 126 17.87 -17.57 -5.27
CA GLU A 126 18.80 -17.29 -4.17
C GLU A 126 18.15 -16.58 -2.96
N GLY A 127 16.94 -16.03 -3.14
CA GLY A 127 16.32 -15.16 -2.15
C GLY A 127 16.97 -13.77 -2.06
N SER A 128 16.43 -12.92 -1.19
CA SER A 128 16.83 -11.51 -1.05
C SER A 128 17.50 -11.18 0.28
N TYR A 129 17.71 -12.17 1.14
CA TYR A 129 18.20 -11.95 2.50
C TYR A 129 19.12 -13.08 2.95
N ALA A 130 20.32 -12.72 3.38
CA ALA A 130 21.37 -13.69 3.75
C ALA A 130 21.22 -14.28 5.17
N ALA A 131 20.35 -13.70 6.01
CA ALA A 131 20.12 -14.17 7.36
C ALA A 131 18.82 -14.99 7.47
N SER A 132 18.39 -15.30 8.70
CA SER A 132 17.18 -16.10 8.94
C SER A 132 15.90 -15.36 8.55
N TYR A 133 15.03 -16.01 7.80
CA TYR A 133 13.66 -15.52 7.52
C TYR A 133 12.68 -15.71 8.68
N ARG A 134 13.08 -16.37 9.77
CA ARG A 134 12.20 -16.66 10.92
C ARG A 134 11.50 -15.41 11.48
N PRO A 135 12.18 -14.26 11.71
CA PRO A 135 11.53 -13.06 12.22
C PRO A 135 10.44 -12.52 11.27
N TYR A 136 10.61 -12.69 9.97
CA TYR A 136 9.63 -12.27 8.97
C TYR A 136 8.35 -13.11 9.04
N TYR A 137 8.47 -14.43 9.07
CA TYR A 137 7.31 -15.33 9.18
C TYR A 137 6.60 -15.19 10.52
N GLN A 138 7.36 -15.07 11.60
CA GLN A 138 6.79 -14.85 12.93
C GLN A 138 6.10 -13.47 12.99
N GLY A 139 6.72 -12.45 12.40
CA GLY A 139 6.15 -11.12 12.29
C GLY A 139 4.85 -11.11 11.49
N LEU A 140 4.83 -11.77 10.34
CA LEU A 140 3.63 -11.88 9.52
C LEU A 140 2.49 -12.60 10.26
N PHE A 141 2.79 -13.67 11.01
CA PHE A 141 1.81 -14.35 11.85
C PHE A 141 1.22 -13.44 12.93
N MET A 142 2.04 -12.57 13.52
CA MET A 142 1.62 -11.62 14.55
C MET A 142 0.99 -10.34 13.99
N ALA A 143 1.20 -10.04 12.72
CA ALA A 143 0.86 -8.77 12.10
C ALA A 143 -0.61 -8.34 12.26
N PRO A 144 -1.62 -9.20 12.06
CA PRO A 144 -3.02 -8.80 12.24
C PRO A 144 -3.31 -8.33 13.67
N HIS A 145 -2.79 -9.06 14.68
CA HIS A 145 -2.95 -8.67 16.07
C HIS A 145 -2.25 -7.33 16.36
N THR A 146 -1.00 -7.18 15.92
CA THR A 146 -0.21 -5.97 16.16
C THR A 146 -0.85 -4.74 15.49
N ALA A 147 -1.31 -4.88 14.24
CA ALA A 147 -1.99 -3.80 13.52
C ALA A 147 -3.28 -3.36 14.22
N VAL A 148 -4.10 -4.32 14.67
CA VAL A 148 -5.34 -4.02 15.40
C VAL A 148 -5.05 -3.29 16.72
N GLN A 149 -4.02 -3.67 17.46
CA GLN A 149 -3.65 -2.96 18.69
C GLN A 149 -3.18 -1.53 18.40
N ALA A 150 -2.44 -1.31 17.32
CA ALA A 150 -2.05 0.04 16.90
C ALA A 150 -3.27 0.91 16.54
N VAL A 151 -4.24 0.36 15.79
CA VAL A 151 -5.49 1.08 15.46
C VAL A 151 -6.28 1.42 16.74
N LYS A 152 -6.47 0.47 17.66
CA LYS A 152 -7.15 0.73 18.94
C LYS A 152 -6.45 1.83 19.75
N THR A 153 -5.13 1.80 19.81
CA THR A 153 -4.35 2.82 20.53
C THR A 153 -4.52 4.20 19.88
N SER A 154 -4.55 4.28 18.55
CA SER A 154 -4.78 5.52 17.82
C SER A 154 -6.17 6.10 18.11
N ILE A 155 -7.22 5.27 18.06
CA ILE A 155 -8.61 5.67 18.38
C ILE A 155 -8.71 6.16 19.82
N LEU A 156 -8.16 5.40 20.76
CA LEU A 156 -8.18 5.78 22.18
C LEU A 156 -7.46 7.11 22.42
N ALA A 157 -6.28 7.30 21.83
CA ALA A 157 -5.52 8.54 21.96
C ALA A 157 -6.30 9.73 21.39
N ALA A 158 -6.91 9.58 20.22
CA ALA A 158 -7.72 10.62 19.61
C ALA A 158 -8.92 10.99 20.52
N ALA A 159 -9.65 10.01 21.03
CA ALA A 159 -10.77 10.23 21.95
C ALA A 159 -10.35 10.96 23.23
N VAL A 160 -9.24 10.56 23.84
CA VAL A 160 -8.72 11.23 25.06
C VAL A 160 -8.34 12.69 24.76
N PHE A 161 -7.68 12.97 23.65
CA PHE A 161 -7.32 14.34 23.30
C PHE A 161 -8.54 15.21 23.01
N GLU A 162 -9.58 14.67 22.37
CA GLU A 162 -10.82 15.42 22.14
C GLU A 162 -11.58 15.71 23.46
N GLU A 163 -11.64 14.77 24.39
CA GLU A 163 -12.19 15.00 25.73
C GLU A 163 -11.41 16.09 26.50
N LEU A 164 -10.13 16.24 26.25
CA LEU A 164 -9.30 17.31 26.81
C LEU A 164 -9.43 18.65 26.05
N GLY A 165 -10.35 18.77 25.09
CA GLY A 165 -10.61 19.98 24.33
C GLY A 165 -9.62 20.24 23.18
N MET A 166 -8.80 19.28 22.82
CA MET A 166 -7.90 19.35 21.67
C MET A 166 -8.58 18.77 20.43
N ARG A 167 -8.18 19.22 19.23
CA ARG A 167 -8.64 18.61 17.98
C ARG A 167 -7.68 17.50 17.57
N SER A 168 -8.20 16.33 17.27
CA SER A 168 -7.43 15.21 16.73
C SER A 168 -7.61 15.08 15.21
N SER A 169 -6.64 14.50 14.54
CA SER A 169 -6.72 14.13 13.13
C SER A 169 -5.82 12.91 12.85
N PRO A 170 -6.41 11.78 12.50
CA PRO A 170 -7.84 11.52 12.33
C PRO A 170 -8.63 11.63 13.63
N THR A 171 -9.93 11.78 13.52
CA THR A 171 -10.86 11.69 14.65
C THR A 171 -10.95 10.23 15.17
N PRO A 172 -11.46 10.00 16.38
CA PRO A 172 -11.64 8.67 16.94
C PRO A 172 -12.42 7.72 16.06
#